data_91b7e5e9d9740f9f2cba64b98b265454
#
_entry.id   91b7e5e9d9740f9f2cba64b98b265454
#
_cell.length_a   1.000
_cell.length_b   1.000
_cell.length_c   1.000
_cell.angle_alpha   90.00
_cell.angle_beta   90.00
_cell.angle_gamma   90.00
#
_symmetry.space_group_name_H-M   'P 1'
#
loop_
_entity.id
_entity.type
_entity.pdbx_description
1 polymer ?
#
loop_
_entity_poly.entity_id
_entity_poly.type
_entity_poly.pdbx_seq_one_letter_code
_entity_poly.pdbx_strand_id
1 'polypeptide(L)'
;MLNSKASAANKAPANALSPELGKNITTFEYVCLMLARIGGMFGTTLTGTLATAFLHELYYGPVGVDSEKIASILAVQTTLTTFLGIAVGLISATVVQKWKTRWGRYRQWYIICLIPIFLLTVFYFYVPQGWTVQQMTIFRYGIACCQTVFNAFNNLGQNVAQVISPNPKEKKTVATIWQLSYYIGYGGAYIATFIYGEFSDNKNQMYMTLGIVAGAVTLFGNLMCGLFCKERIELPKKEKVKISKTLFTLFKYRNYRAYQYMAWVNNFAVLGKMSTLLAAITVGSSKNLLLTLPTAVGTVVGNVITTKLSKKYEPTKLLKFCGPYSLVSAGILFAICFAEAKMGLMFFSGWNSIFFYVFYFLFGVGIGVQELSNSHFNVEYYDYLEWQTGDRIEAIQGVVPGWINTAINYARELIIPFMIAWVGYESSNEGNLVATMQAKPDYLNTCLWILGFLLFGYTLSNVLKAIILKTMYNVEGETKANMYKDLERMREERRKENAELEAQAK
;
A
#
# COMPACT_ATOMS: atom_id res chain seq x y z
N MET A 1 -5.00 -52.33 9.94
CA MET A 1 -5.97 -51.37 10.52
C MET A 1 -5.27 -50.19 11.19
N LEU A 2 -4.40 -49.46 10.48
CA LEU A 2 -3.62 -48.31 11.05
C LEU A 2 -3.62 -47.07 10.14
N ASN A 3 -4.46 -47.03 9.06
CA ASN A 3 -4.44 -45.92 8.08
C ASN A 3 -5.74 -45.10 8.03
N SER A 4 -6.69 -45.25 8.98
CA SER A 4 -7.97 -44.50 8.91
C SER A 4 -8.10 -43.33 9.90
N LYS A 5 -7.12 -43.12 10.78
CA LYS A 5 -7.16 -42.02 11.78
C LYS A 5 -6.42 -40.74 11.35
N ALA A 6 -5.60 -40.80 10.31
CA ALA A 6 -4.86 -39.60 9.80
C ALA A 6 -5.70 -38.64 8.93
N SER A 7 -6.87 -39.08 8.44
CA SER A 7 -7.71 -38.27 7.54
C SER A 7 -8.71 -37.35 8.25
N ALA A 8 -9.01 -37.59 9.52
CA ALA A 8 -9.99 -36.77 10.27
C ALA A 8 -9.43 -35.51 10.93
N ALA A 9 -8.08 -35.43 11.11
CA ALA A 9 -7.44 -34.29 11.76
C ALA A 9 -7.35 -33.03 10.89
N ASN A 10 -7.67 -33.13 9.60
CA ASN A 10 -7.51 -32.04 8.64
C ASN A 10 -8.76 -31.16 8.42
N LYS A 11 -9.82 -31.34 9.22
CA LYS A 11 -11.10 -30.61 9.10
C LYS A 11 -11.52 -29.82 10.34
N ALA A 12 -10.61 -29.40 11.20
CA ALA A 12 -10.97 -28.42 12.23
C ALA A 12 -11.24 -27.08 11.53
N PRO A 13 -12.44 -26.48 11.67
CA PRO A 13 -12.73 -25.19 11.07
C PRO A 13 -11.75 -24.15 11.62
N ALA A 14 -11.27 -23.24 10.77
CA ALA A 14 -10.34 -22.15 11.12
C ALA A 14 -10.83 -21.29 12.32
N ASN A 15 -12.09 -21.39 12.69
CA ASN A 15 -12.73 -20.74 13.84
C ASN A 15 -12.56 -21.49 15.17
N ALA A 16 -12.16 -22.77 15.17
CA ALA A 16 -12.04 -23.58 16.40
C ALA A 16 -10.72 -23.34 17.14
N LEU A 17 -9.76 -22.61 16.54
CA LEU A 17 -8.39 -22.48 17.01
C LEU A 17 -8.08 -21.13 17.69
N SER A 18 -9.03 -20.22 17.82
CA SER A 18 -8.81 -18.95 18.55
C SER A 18 -9.67 -18.91 19.82
N PRO A 19 -9.06 -18.61 20.98
CA PRO A 19 -9.83 -18.41 22.21
C PRO A 19 -10.91 -17.34 21.99
N GLU A 20 -12.09 -17.50 22.56
CA GLU A 20 -13.15 -16.50 22.53
C GLU A 20 -12.81 -15.37 23.50
N LEU A 21 -11.93 -14.47 23.05
CA LEU A 21 -11.69 -13.21 23.73
C LEU A 21 -12.90 -12.30 23.54
N GLY A 22 -13.31 -11.60 24.61
CA GLY A 22 -14.43 -10.68 24.58
C GLY A 22 -14.28 -9.57 23.53
N LYS A 23 -15.37 -8.87 23.27
CA LYS A 23 -15.38 -7.71 22.36
C LYS A 23 -14.59 -6.56 22.99
N ASN A 24 -13.53 -6.12 22.35
CA ASN A 24 -12.62 -5.08 22.85
C ASN A 24 -12.77 -3.75 22.10
N ILE A 25 -13.12 -3.78 20.80
CA ILE A 25 -13.19 -2.59 19.95
C ILE A 25 -14.64 -2.11 19.86
N THR A 26 -14.86 -0.83 20.07
CA THR A 26 -16.17 -0.19 19.86
C THR A 26 -16.41 0.10 18.37
N THR A 27 -17.68 0.19 17.97
CA THR A 27 -18.04 0.58 16.58
C THR A 27 -17.47 1.95 16.22
N PHE A 28 -17.41 2.87 17.18
CA PHE A 28 -16.85 4.20 16.98
C PHE A 28 -15.35 4.15 16.69
N GLU A 29 -14.58 3.30 17.38
CA GLU A 29 -13.15 3.12 17.09
C GLU A 29 -12.89 2.56 15.68
N TYR A 30 -13.76 1.65 15.19
CA TYR A 30 -13.68 1.19 13.80
C TYR A 30 -13.89 2.35 12.80
N VAL A 31 -14.85 3.25 13.07
CA VAL A 31 -15.08 4.44 12.24
C VAL A 31 -13.87 5.38 12.29
N CYS A 32 -13.27 5.60 13.46
CA CYS A 32 -12.08 6.43 13.60
C CYS A 32 -10.88 5.88 12.81
N LEU A 33 -10.65 4.56 12.87
CA LEU A 33 -9.61 3.88 12.07
C LEU A 33 -9.88 4.04 10.56
N MET A 34 -11.14 3.87 10.17
CA MET A 34 -11.56 4.03 8.77
C MET A 34 -11.28 5.44 8.26
N LEU A 35 -11.67 6.47 9.01
CA LEU A 35 -11.45 7.87 8.65
C LEU A 35 -9.96 8.23 8.53
N ALA A 36 -9.12 7.75 9.45
CA ALA A 36 -7.68 7.96 9.37
C ALA A 36 -7.07 7.34 8.11
N ARG A 37 -7.51 6.14 7.73
CA ARG A 37 -7.01 5.47 6.53
C ARG A 37 -7.50 6.12 5.26
N ILE A 38 -8.78 6.50 5.19
CA ILE A 38 -9.37 7.24 4.06
C ILE A 38 -8.62 8.56 3.88
N GLY A 39 -8.45 9.36 4.94
CA GLY A 39 -7.77 10.65 4.88
C GLY A 39 -6.31 10.50 4.42
N GLY A 40 -5.56 9.59 5.01
CA GLY A 40 -4.17 9.34 4.63
C GLY A 40 -4.03 8.91 3.16
N MET A 41 -4.90 8.04 2.65
CA MET A 41 -4.86 7.60 1.25
C MET A 41 -5.34 8.66 0.28
N PHE A 42 -6.38 9.40 0.63
CA PHE A 42 -6.87 10.53 -0.16
C PHE A 42 -5.75 11.56 -0.36
N GLY A 43 -5.08 11.98 0.71
CA GLY A 43 -3.98 12.95 0.66
C GLY A 43 -2.78 12.46 -0.16
N THR A 44 -2.31 11.23 0.08
CA THR A 44 -1.16 10.69 -0.65
C THR A 44 -1.46 10.42 -2.13
N THR A 45 -2.68 10.05 -2.47
CA THR A 45 -3.08 9.83 -3.87
C THR A 45 -3.15 11.14 -4.63
N LEU A 46 -3.73 12.19 -4.05
CA LEU A 46 -3.76 13.51 -4.68
C LEU A 46 -2.37 14.08 -4.91
N THR A 47 -1.50 14.07 -3.91
CA THR A 47 -0.12 14.56 -4.05
C THR A 47 0.71 13.71 -5.02
N GLY A 48 0.48 12.41 -5.08
CA GLY A 48 1.15 11.51 -6.03
C GLY A 48 0.62 11.62 -7.46
N THR A 49 -0.71 11.63 -7.63
CA THR A 49 -1.35 11.63 -8.96
C THR A 49 -1.23 12.98 -9.65
N LEU A 50 -1.43 14.07 -8.93
CA LEU A 50 -1.40 15.43 -9.48
C LEU A 50 0.01 16.03 -9.57
N ALA A 51 1.00 15.44 -8.90
CA ALA A 51 2.34 16.02 -8.78
C ALA A 51 2.97 16.38 -10.13
N THR A 52 2.94 15.46 -11.08
CA THR A 52 3.60 15.67 -12.38
C THR A 52 2.87 16.74 -13.19
N ALA A 53 1.56 16.65 -13.31
CA ALA A 53 0.76 17.64 -14.07
C ALA A 53 0.90 19.05 -13.46
N PHE A 54 0.78 19.16 -12.13
CA PHE A 54 0.94 20.42 -11.42
C PHE A 54 2.31 21.06 -11.64
N LEU A 55 3.39 20.29 -11.61
CA LEU A 55 4.74 20.81 -11.78
C LEU A 55 4.99 21.31 -13.22
N HIS A 56 4.50 20.59 -14.21
CA HIS A 56 4.66 20.97 -15.60
C HIS A 56 3.73 22.11 -16.01
N GLU A 57 2.47 22.10 -15.58
CA GLU A 57 1.46 23.05 -16.05
C GLU A 57 1.49 24.38 -15.29
N LEU A 58 1.73 24.38 -13.97
CA LEU A 58 1.52 25.55 -13.13
C LEU A 58 2.73 26.00 -12.34
N TYR A 59 3.61 25.08 -11.95
CA TYR A 59 4.74 25.44 -11.09
C TYR A 59 5.94 25.94 -11.89
N TYR A 60 6.41 25.14 -12.85
CA TYR A 60 7.58 25.47 -13.67
C TYR A 60 7.23 25.91 -15.09
N GLY A 61 6.10 25.47 -15.64
CA GLY A 61 5.68 25.81 -17.01
C GLY A 61 5.57 27.30 -17.27
N PRO A 62 4.88 28.10 -16.43
CA PRO A 62 4.74 29.54 -16.65
C PRO A 62 6.05 30.33 -16.57
N VAL A 63 7.10 29.75 -15.96
CA VAL A 63 8.43 30.35 -15.83
C VAL A 63 9.37 29.90 -16.96
N GLY A 64 8.85 29.12 -17.93
CA GLY A 64 9.60 28.70 -19.12
C GLY A 64 10.67 27.63 -18.85
N VAL A 65 10.48 26.76 -17.85
CA VAL A 65 11.39 25.66 -17.56
C VAL A 65 11.07 24.47 -18.44
N ASP A 66 12.04 23.99 -19.23
CA ASP A 66 11.87 22.83 -20.10
C ASP A 66 11.59 21.53 -19.33
N SER A 67 10.83 20.63 -19.95
CA SER A 67 10.45 19.34 -19.36
C SER A 67 11.66 18.49 -18.95
N GLU A 68 12.77 18.54 -19.70
CA GLU A 68 14.02 17.85 -19.36
C GLU A 68 14.63 18.38 -18.06
N LYS A 69 14.61 19.70 -17.87
CA LYS A 69 15.07 20.35 -16.65
C LYS A 69 14.16 20.04 -15.45
N ILE A 70 12.83 20.00 -15.67
CA ILE A 70 11.89 19.57 -14.63
C ILE A 70 12.17 18.12 -14.23
N ALA A 71 12.42 17.22 -15.19
CA ALA A 71 12.77 15.84 -14.93
C ALA A 71 14.07 15.73 -14.10
N SER A 72 15.09 16.52 -14.41
CA SER A 72 16.34 16.56 -13.65
C SER A 72 16.12 17.06 -12.20
N ILE A 73 15.31 18.08 -11.99
CA ILE A 73 14.91 18.58 -10.66
C ILE A 73 14.21 17.49 -9.86
N LEU A 74 13.28 16.77 -10.48
CA LEU A 74 12.57 15.67 -9.83
C LEU A 74 13.47 14.49 -9.50
N ALA A 75 14.46 14.18 -10.35
CA ALA A 75 15.45 13.13 -10.09
C ALA A 75 16.29 13.47 -8.85
N VAL A 76 16.76 14.72 -8.73
CA VAL A 76 17.49 15.19 -7.52
C VAL A 76 16.58 15.14 -6.30
N GLN A 77 15.33 15.62 -6.39
CA GLN A 77 14.36 15.54 -5.30
C GLN A 77 14.16 14.09 -4.83
N THR A 78 13.94 13.16 -5.75
CA THR A 78 13.74 11.74 -5.45
C THR A 78 14.96 11.14 -4.76
N THR A 79 16.15 11.48 -5.21
CA THR A 79 17.41 11.04 -4.61
C THR A 79 17.53 11.55 -3.17
N LEU A 80 17.34 12.86 -2.94
CA LEU A 80 17.39 13.47 -1.61
C LEU A 80 16.37 12.83 -0.65
N THR A 81 15.11 12.71 -1.08
CA THR A 81 14.04 12.14 -0.24
C THR A 81 14.25 10.65 0.03
N THR A 82 14.86 9.90 -0.89
CA THR A 82 15.18 8.48 -0.70
C THR A 82 16.25 8.30 0.39
N PHE A 83 17.38 9.00 0.29
CA PHE A 83 18.43 8.91 1.31
C PHE A 83 17.95 9.42 2.68
N LEU A 84 17.23 10.54 2.70
CA LEU A 84 16.60 11.06 3.91
C LEU A 84 15.61 10.06 4.51
N GLY A 85 14.79 9.41 3.67
CA GLY A 85 13.80 8.42 4.08
C GLY A 85 14.42 7.19 4.75
N ILE A 86 15.57 6.72 4.27
CA ILE A 86 16.32 5.63 4.89
C ILE A 86 16.80 6.05 6.29
N ALA A 87 17.43 7.23 6.41
CA ALA A 87 17.93 7.74 7.69
C ALA A 87 16.80 7.99 8.69
N VAL A 88 15.74 8.68 8.27
CA VAL A 88 14.58 8.98 9.11
C VAL A 88 13.83 7.72 9.50
N GLY A 89 13.74 6.71 8.63
CA GLY A 89 13.14 5.41 8.93
C GLY A 89 13.80 4.71 10.12
N LEU A 90 15.13 4.74 10.20
CA LEU A 90 15.87 4.18 11.34
C LEU A 90 15.65 5.01 12.61
N ILE A 91 15.73 6.33 12.51
CA ILE A 91 15.52 7.25 13.65
C ILE A 91 14.11 7.10 14.19
N SER A 92 13.08 7.14 13.33
CA SER A 92 11.68 7.06 13.72
C SER A 92 11.35 5.74 14.39
N ALA A 93 11.86 4.60 13.88
CA ALA A 93 11.70 3.30 14.50
C ALA A 93 12.32 3.25 15.92
N THR A 94 13.50 3.86 16.09
CA THR A 94 14.18 3.95 17.40
C THR A 94 13.41 4.82 18.38
N VAL A 95 12.97 6.00 17.94
CA VAL A 95 12.23 6.97 18.76
C VAL A 95 10.91 6.37 19.25
N VAL A 96 10.15 5.71 18.36
CA VAL A 96 8.87 5.07 18.72
C VAL A 96 9.05 3.96 19.76
N GLN A 97 10.14 3.20 19.70
CA GLN A 97 10.40 2.15 20.69
C GLN A 97 10.71 2.73 22.08
N LYS A 98 11.40 3.89 22.16
CA LYS A 98 11.82 4.49 23.40
C LYS A 98 10.81 5.47 24.00
N TRP A 99 10.00 6.12 23.17
CA TRP A 99 9.11 7.20 23.60
C TRP A 99 7.66 6.75 23.67
N LYS A 100 7.15 6.63 24.88
CA LYS A 100 5.72 6.38 25.18
C LYS A 100 5.17 7.56 25.97
N THR A 101 4.05 8.13 25.50
CA THR A 101 3.32 9.18 26.23
C THR A 101 2.02 8.62 26.82
N ARG A 102 1.26 9.47 27.53
CA ARG A 102 -0.08 9.16 28.05
C ARG A 102 -1.07 8.72 26.94
N TRP A 103 -0.79 9.08 25.69
CA TRP A 103 -1.64 8.70 24.55
C TRP A 103 -1.26 7.37 23.91
N GLY A 104 -0.23 6.69 24.39
CA GLY A 104 0.28 5.46 23.82
C GLY A 104 1.60 5.64 23.11
N ARG A 105 2.03 4.61 22.35
CA ARG A 105 3.30 4.58 21.64
C ARG A 105 3.16 4.98 20.17
N TYR A 106 2.07 4.57 19.52
CA TYR A 106 1.83 4.77 18.08
C TYR A 106 0.88 5.92 17.80
N ARG A 107 -0.29 5.99 18.47
CA ARG A 107 -1.33 6.99 18.18
C ARG A 107 -0.93 8.43 18.45
N GLN A 108 0.05 8.67 19.34
CA GLN A 108 0.60 10.02 19.59
C GLN A 108 1.14 10.67 18.33
N TRP A 109 1.69 9.88 17.38
CA TRP A 109 2.27 10.38 16.16
C TRP A 109 1.25 10.98 15.21
N TYR A 110 0.03 10.46 15.21
CA TYR A 110 -1.08 11.09 14.50
C TYR A 110 -1.35 12.50 15.01
N ILE A 111 -1.27 12.72 16.33
CA ILE A 111 -1.52 14.04 16.94
C ILE A 111 -0.35 14.99 16.72
N ILE A 112 0.89 14.51 16.92
CA ILE A 112 2.11 15.32 16.76
C ILE A 112 2.29 15.79 15.31
N CYS A 113 2.05 14.90 14.34
CA CYS A 113 2.22 15.18 12.92
C CYS A 113 1.03 15.90 12.26
N LEU A 114 -0.06 16.11 12.98
CA LEU A 114 -1.34 16.60 12.47
C LEU A 114 -1.20 17.93 11.71
N ILE A 115 -0.73 18.97 12.39
CA ILE A 115 -0.56 20.32 11.83
C ILE A 115 0.54 20.35 10.76
N PRO A 116 1.74 19.79 11.01
CA PRO A 116 2.78 19.74 9.98
C PRO A 116 2.33 19.09 8.67
N ILE A 117 1.65 17.95 8.73
CA ILE A 117 1.18 17.27 7.51
C ILE A 117 0.14 18.09 6.77
N PHE A 118 -0.82 18.68 7.50
CA PHE A 118 -1.80 19.58 6.90
C PHE A 118 -1.13 20.71 6.13
N LEU A 119 -0.24 21.46 6.80
CA LEU A 119 0.45 22.60 6.19
C LEU A 119 1.30 22.17 5.00
N LEU A 120 2.05 21.08 5.12
CA LEU A 120 2.90 20.57 4.03
C LEU A 120 2.07 20.11 2.83
N THR A 121 0.87 19.55 3.05
CA THR A 121 -0.04 19.16 1.97
C THR A 121 -0.60 20.39 1.24
N VAL A 122 -0.94 21.45 1.97
CA VAL A 122 -1.39 22.72 1.37
C VAL A 122 -0.24 23.40 0.61
N PHE A 123 0.94 23.55 1.23
CA PHE A 123 2.11 24.15 0.60
C PHE A 123 2.63 23.35 -0.59
N TYR A 124 2.31 22.08 -0.69
CA TYR A 124 2.64 21.26 -1.85
C TYR A 124 2.07 21.83 -3.16
N PHE A 125 0.87 22.41 -3.11
CA PHE A 125 0.17 23.00 -4.26
C PHE A 125 0.28 24.53 -4.31
N TYR A 126 1.06 25.13 -3.42
CA TYR A 126 1.28 26.58 -3.44
C TYR A 126 2.27 26.98 -4.54
N VAL A 127 1.88 27.94 -5.38
CA VAL A 127 2.73 28.51 -6.44
C VAL A 127 3.18 29.89 -6.02
N PRO A 128 4.48 30.09 -5.66
CA PRO A 128 4.99 31.38 -5.26
C PRO A 128 5.08 32.33 -6.46
N GLN A 129 4.55 33.54 -6.31
CA GLN A 129 4.60 34.57 -7.32
C GLN A 129 5.92 35.37 -7.26
N GLY A 130 6.52 35.68 -8.42
CA GLY A 130 7.71 36.53 -8.51
C GLY A 130 9.03 35.91 -8.03
N TRP A 131 9.05 34.60 -7.75
CA TRP A 131 10.26 33.87 -7.35
C TRP A 131 11.07 33.42 -8.57
N THR A 132 12.40 33.35 -8.39
CA THR A 132 13.28 32.76 -9.39
C THR A 132 13.13 31.23 -9.39
N VAL A 133 13.44 30.58 -10.52
CA VAL A 133 13.42 29.11 -10.65
C VAL A 133 14.23 28.42 -9.55
N GLN A 134 15.36 29.01 -9.16
CA GLN A 134 16.21 28.48 -8.09
C GLN A 134 15.52 28.52 -6.71
N GLN A 135 14.86 29.65 -6.38
CA GLN A 135 14.11 29.78 -5.12
C GLN A 135 12.93 28.80 -5.08
N MET A 136 12.17 28.67 -6.18
CA MET A 136 11.09 27.71 -6.31
C MET A 136 11.58 26.27 -6.10
N THR A 137 12.73 25.92 -6.68
CA THR A 137 13.30 24.58 -6.58
C THR A 137 13.77 24.28 -5.16
N ILE A 138 14.45 25.23 -4.48
CA ILE A 138 14.87 25.07 -3.08
C ILE A 138 13.66 24.89 -2.16
N PHE A 139 12.61 25.70 -2.33
CA PHE A 139 11.37 25.60 -1.59
C PHE A 139 10.71 24.23 -1.79
N ARG A 140 10.67 23.73 -3.03
CA ARG A 140 10.13 22.41 -3.36
C ARG A 140 10.90 21.29 -2.68
N TYR A 141 12.23 21.34 -2.70
CA TYR A 141 13.06 20.36 -2.00
C TYR A 141 12.83 20.41 -0.49
N GLY A 142 12.71 21.61 0.09
CA GLY A 142 12.39 21.78 1.51
C GLY A 142 11.06 21.11 1.89
N ILE A 143 9.99 21.38 1.13
CA ILE A 143 8.70 20.74 1.35
C ILE A 143 8.80 19.22 1.24
N ALA A 144 9.47 18.70 0.20
CA ALA A 144 9.59 17.26 -0.02
C ALA A 144 10.40 16.58 1.12
N CYS A 145 11.47 17.20 1.58
CA CYS A 145 12.25 16.70 2.72
C CYS A 145 11.43 16.71 4.02
N CYS A 146 10.73 17.80 4.31
CA CYS A 146 9.85 17.89 5.48
C CYS A 146 8.72 16.85 5.41
N GLN A 147 8.09 16.68 4.25
CA GLN A 147 7.07 15.64 4.05
C GLN A 147 7.64 14.25 4.31
N THR A 148 8.85 13.95 3.85
CA THR A 148 9.52 12.66 4.09
C THR A 148 9.68 12.40 5.58
N VAL A 149 10.11 13.40 6.35
CA VAL A 149 10.28 13.27 7.80
C VAL A 149 8.94 13.05 8.50
N PHE A 150 7.97 13.94 8.30
CA PHE A 150 6.69 13.87 9.01
C PHE A 150 5.84 12.67 8.58
N ASN A 151 5.88 12.27 7.30
CA ASN A 151 5.20 11.07 6.83
C ASN A 151 5.81 9.80 7.42
N ALA A 152 7.12 9.72 7.63
CA ALA A 152 7.74 8.57 8.29
C ALA A 152 7.19 8.37 9.71
N PHE A 153 7.05 9.43 10.49
CA PHE A 153 6.47 9.37 11.83
C PHE A 153 4.95 9.11 11.79
N ASN A 154 4.21 9.77 10.91
CA ASN A 154 2.78 9.55 10.74
C ASN A 154 2.44 8.11 10.33
N ASN A 155 3.25 7.51 9.47
CA ASN A 155 3.09 6.10 9.06
C ASN A 155 3.28 5.14 10.23
N LEU A 156 4.08 5.48 11.25
CA LEU A 156 4.15 4.70 12.48
C LEU A 156 2.83 4.72 13.25
N GLY A 157 2.07 5.80 13.18
CA GLY A 157 0.70 5.88 13.72
C GLY A 157 -0.22 4.80 13.14
N GLN A 158 0.00 4.37 11.90
CA GLN A 158 -0.80 3.29 11.28
C GLN A 158 -0.68 1.95 12.02
N ASN A 159 0.38 1.74 12.80
CA ASN A 159 0.56 0.53 13.61
C ASN A 159 -0.47 0.43 14.77
N VAL A 160 -1.21 1.50 15.06
CA VAL A 160 -2.37 1.45 15.99
C VAL A 160 -3.33 0.33 15.59
N ALA A 161 -3.57 0.13 14.30
CA ALA A 161 -4.42 -0.94 13.77
C ALA A 161 -3.96 -2.35 14.21
N GLN A 162 -2.66 -2.54 14.47
CA GLN A 162 -2.07 -3.83 14.90
C GLN A 162 -2.15 -4.06 16.40
N VAL A 163 -2.24 -2.98 17.19
CA VAL A 163 -2.20 -3.03 18.67
C VAL A 163 -3.53 -2.67 19.33
N ILE A 164 -4.57 -2.41 18.56
CA ILE A 164 -5.88 -1.96 19.05
C ILE A 164 -6.65 -3.08 19.78
N SER A 165 -6.47 -4.35 19.42
CA SER A 165 -7.11 -5.49 20.05
C SER A 165 -6.20 -6.72 20.14
N PRO A 166 -6.21 -7.48 21.25
CA PRO A 166 -5.58 -8.78 21.32
C PRO A 166 -6.38 -9.88 20.59
N ASN A 167 -7.66 -9.67 20.31
CA ASN A 167 -8.56 -10.67 19.73
C ASN A 167 -8.27 -10.89 18.23
N PRO A 168 -7.88 -12.10 17.79
CA PRO A 168 -7.57 -12.38 16.37
C PRO A 168 -8.76 -12.15 15.42
N LYS A 169 -10.01 -12.36 15.87
CA LYS A 169 -11.20 -12.12 15.05
C LYS A 169 -11.37 -10.61 14.80
N GLU A 170 -11.21 -9.78 15.85
CA GLU A 170 -11.28 -8.33 15.71
C GLU A 170 -10.14 -7.78 14.85
N LYS A 171 -8.92 -8.32 14.99
CA LYS A 171 -7.78 -7.94 14.13
C LYS A 171 -8.06 -8.18 12.64
N LYS A 172 -8.68 -9.30 12.29
CA LYS A 172 -9.11 -9.57 10.90
C LYS A 172 -10.15 -8.57 10.43
N THR A 173 -11.11 -8.21 11.28
CA THR A 173 -12.10 -7.17 10.97
C THR A 173 -11.43 -5.81 10.78
N VAL A 174 -10.50 -5.43 11.65
CA VAL A 174 -9.68 -4.20 11.49
C VAL A 174 -8.92 -4.22 10.16
N ALA A 175 -8.25 -5.33 9.84
CA ALA A 175 -7.51 -5.46 8.57
C ALA A 175 -8.42 -5.33 7.34
N THR A 176 -9.64 -5.89 7.41
CA THR A 176 -10.64 -5.75 6.35
C THR A 176 -11.09 -4.29 6.19
N ILE A 177 -11.47 -3.64 7.30
CA ILE A 177 -11.90 -2.24 7.30
C ILE A 177 -10.76 -1.34 6.80
N TRP A 178 -9.53 -1.59 7.24
CA TRP A 178 -8.34 -0.86 6.85
C TRP A 178 -8.07 -0.94 5.35
N GLN A 179 -8.25 -2.13 4.76
CA GLN A 179 -8.08 -2.34 3.33
C GLN A 179 -9.20 -1.71 2.50
N LEU A 180 -10.48 -1.86 2.93
CA LEU A 180 -11.59 -1.20 2.26
C LEU A 180 -11.47 0.33 2.31
N SER A 181 -11.05 0.87 3.45
CA SER A 181 -10.81 2.32 3.63
C SER A 181 -9.70 2.84 2.73
N TYR A 182 -8.66 2.03 2.47
CA TYR A 182 -7.63 2.34 1.49
C TYR A 182 -8.24 2.63 0.11
N TYR A 183 -9.12 1.76 -0.37
CA TYR A 183 -9.75 1.93 -1.69
C TYR A 183 -10.72 3.10 -1.74
N ILE A 184 -11.46 3.34 -0.65
CA ILE A 184 -12.35 4.50 -0.56
C ILE A 184 -11.55 5.80 -0.65
N GLY A 185 -10.44 5.91 0.08
CA GLY A 185 -9.56 7.08 0.03
C GLY A 185 -8.88 7.26 -1.33
N TYR A 186 -8.35 6.15 -1.88
CA TYR A 186 -7.73 6.13 -3.21
C TYR A 186 -8.71 6.52 -4.31
N GLY A 187 -9.86 5.85 -4.40
CA GLY A 187 -10.90 6.14 -5.40
C GLY A 187 -11.52 7.51 -5.24
N GLY A 188 -11.73 7.96 -3.99
CA GLY A 188 -12.23 9.29 -3.69
C GLY A 188 -11.33 10.41 -4.22
N ALA A 189 -10.00 10.23 -4.15
CA ALA A 189 -9.05 11.18 -4.71
C ALA A 189 -9.16 11.29 -6.24
N TYR A 190 -9.29 10.16 -6.94
CA TYR A 190 -9.49 10.16 -8.40
C TYR A 190 -10.80 10.79 -8.81
N ILE A 191 -11.89 10.49 -8.09
CA ILE A 191 -13.21 11.08 -8.33
C ILE A 191 -13.16 12.61 -8.10
N ALA A 192 -12.54 13.05 -6.99
CA ALA A 192 -12.39 14.48 -6.71
C ALA A 192 -11.59 15.20 -7.79
N THR A 193 -10.49 14.60 -8.25
CA THR A 193 -9.67 15.15 -9.33
C THR A 193 -10.44 15.23 -10.65
N PHE A 194 -11.20 14.19 -11.00
CA PHE A 194 -12.01 14.16 -12.21
C PHE A 194 -13.11 15.22 -12.18
N ILE A 195 -13.93 15.23 -11.13
CA ILE A 195 -15.05 16.17 -11.01
C ILE A 195 -14.55 17.61 -11.00
N TYR A 196 -13.54 17.92 -10.18
CA TYR A 196 -13.04 19.28 -10.08
C TYR A 196 -12.30 19.74 -11.35
N GLY A 197 -11.66 18.81 -12.06
CA GLY A 197 -10.99 19.07 -13.33
C GLY A 197 -11.94 19.45 -14.47
N GLU A 198 -13.15 18.88 -14.48
CA GLU A 198 -14.18 19.17 -15.49
C GLU A 198 -14.92 20.50 -15.22
N PHE A 199 -15.07 20.90 -13.95
CA PHE A 199 -15.88 22.06 -13.55
C PHE A 199 -15.06 23.31 -13.20
N SER A 200 -13.73 23.26 -13.24
CA SER A 200 -12.88 24.39 -12.86
C SER A 200 -12.23 25.05 -14.06
N ASP A 201 -12.61 26.31 -14.35
CA ASP A 201 -11.97 27.13 -15.37
C ASP A 201 -10.57 27.62 -14.95
N ASN A 202 -10.31 27.69 -13.64
CA ASN A 202 -9.05 28.16 -13.08
C ASN A 202 -8.25 27.00 -12.44
N LYS A 203 -7.29 26.45 -13.18
CA LYS A 203 -6.45 25.33 -12.77
C LYS A 203 -5.67 25.60 -11.47
N ASN A 204 -5.19 26.81 -11.25
CA ASN A 204 -4.43 27.15 -10.03
C ASN A 204 -5.31 27.08 -8.80
N GLN A 205 -6.54 27.62 -8.89
CA GLN A 205 -7.52 27.53 -7.82
C GLN A 205 -7.94 26.08 -7.56
N MET A 206 -8.09 25.28 -8.61
CA MET A 206 -8.39 23.84 -8.52
C MET A 206 -7.35 23.10 -7.69
N TYR A 207 -6.07 23.20 -8.03
CA TYR A 207 -4.99 22.50 -7.33
C TYR A 207 -4.87 22.94 -5.86
N MET A 208 -5.00 24.25 -5.60
CA MET A 208 -4.94 24.77 -4.24
C MET A 208 -6.11 24.29 -3.39
N THR A 209 -7.34 24.29 -3.93
CA THR A 209 -8.53 23.79 -3.22
C THR A 209 -8.43 22.30 -2.96
N LEU A 210 -7.99 21.49 -3.93
CA LEU A 210 -7.74 20.07 -3.73
C LEU A 210 -6.68 19.80 -2.65
N GLY A 211 -5.64 20.63 -2.60
CA GLY A 211 -4.62 20.57 -1.55
C GLY A 211 -5.18 20.83 -0.15
N ILE A 212 -6.02 21.86 -0.01
CA ILE A 212 -6.69 22.19 1.27
C ILE A 212 -7.65 21.07 1.67
N VAL A 213 -8.47 20.56 0.74
CA VAL A 213 -9.39 19.45 1.01
C VAL A 213 -8.63 18.19 1.42
N ALA A 214 -7.56 17.84 0.71
CA ALA A 214 -6.72 16.68 1.05
C ALA A 214 -6.09 16.81 2.44
N GLY A 215 -5.55 17.98 2.74
CA GLY A 215 -4.99 18.29 4.05
C GLY A 215 -6.06 18.20 5.15
N ALA A 216 -7.25 18.79 4.95
CA ALA A 216 -8.33 18.79 5.92
C ALA A 216 -8.89 17.37 6.20
N VAL A 217 -9.10 16.56 5.15
CA VAL A 217 -9.58 15.18 5.31
C VAL A 217 -8.54 14.33 6.05
N THR A 218 -7.26 14.49 5.73
CA THR A 218 -6.15 13.81 6.42
C THR A 218 -6.05 14.25 7.88
N LEU A 219 -6.15 15.55 8.15
CA LEU A 219 -6.13 16.14 9.49
C LEU A 219 -7.28 15.56 10.33
N PHE A 220 -8.50 15.60 9.81
CA PHE A 220 -9.68 15.11 10.53
C PHE A 220 -9.56 13.61 10.85
N GLY A 221 -9.17 12.79 9.88
CA GLY A 221 -8.97 11.35 10.07
C GLY A 221 -7.92 11.02 11.13
N ASN A 222 -6.76 11.67 11.04
CA ASN A 222 -5.66 11.49 12.00
C ASN A 222 -6.05 11.95 13.42
N LEU A 223 -6.76 13.08 13.53
CA LEU A 223 -7.27 13.60 14.80
C LEU A 223 -8.23 12.60 15.46
N MET A 224 -9.20 12.10 14.72
CA MET A 224 -10.17 11.12 15.22
C MET A 224 -9.48 9.84 15.71
N CYS A 225 -8.56 9.29 14.94
CA CYS A 225 -7.82 8.10 15.34
C CYS A 225 -6.91 8.36 16.56
N GLY A 226 -6.18 9.47 16.54
CA GLY A 226 -5.26 9.83 17.62
C GLY A 226 -5.95 10.07 18.99
N LEU A 227 -7.15 10.64 18.98
CA LEU A 227 -7.91 10.92 20.22
C LEU A 227 -8.68 9.70 20.73
N PHE A 228 -9.36 8.97 19.87
CA PHE A 228 -10.37 7.99 20.27
C PHE A 228 -9.92 6.53 20.22
N CYS A 229 -8.98 6.15 19.32
CA CYS A 229 -8.49 4.77 19.28
C CYS A 229 -7.55 4.49 20.45
N LYS A 230 -7.74 3.37 21.16
CA LYS A 230 -6.91 2.96 22.30
C LYS A 230 -6.01 1.79 21.94
N GLU A 231 -4.73 1.87 22.33
CA GLU A 231 -3.79 0.76 22.25
C GLU A 231 -4.05 -0.19 23.42
N ARG A 232 -4.45 -1.46 23.13
CA ARG A 232 -4.83 -2.44 24.15
C ARG A 232 -3.84 -3.57 24.31
N ILE A 233 -2.90 -3.74 23.36
CA ILE A 233 -1.81 -4.68 23.51
C ILE A 233 -0.70 -3.99 24.28
N GLU A 234 -0.46 -4.47 25.48
CA GLU A 234 0.58 -3.95 26.34
C GLU A 234 1.97 -4.36 25.84
N LEU A 235 2.88 -3.41 25.91
CA LEU A 235 4.28 -3.58 25.52
C LEU A 235 5.16 -3.67 26.76
N PRO A 236 6.27 -4.44 26.73
CA PRO A 236 7.14 -4.55 27.87
C PRO A 236 7.67 -3.19 28.32
N LYS A 237 7.66 -2.92 29.65
CA LYS A 237 8.17 -1.67 30.21
C LYS A 237 9.71 -1.63 30.27
N LYS A 238 10.35 -2.79 30.38
CA LYS A 238 11.81 -2.91 30.35
C LYS A 238 12.30 -3.07 28.92
N GLU A 239 13.29 -2.27 28.51
CA GLU A 239 13.96 -2.43 27.22
C GLU A 239 14.77 -3.76 27.23
N LYS A 240 14.17 -4.83 26.68
CA LYS A 240 14.86 -6.12 26.52
C LYS A 240 15.63 -6.22 25.21
N VAL A 241 15.34 -5.32 24.24
CA VAL A 241 15.80 -5.46 22.87
C VAL A 241 16.94 -4.49 22.56
N LYS A 242 18.13 -5.01 22.31
CA LYS A 242 19.22 -4.25 21.69
C LYS A 242 18.93 -4.12 20.18
N ILE A 243 18.45 -2.97 19.75
CA ILE A 243 17.99 -2.68 18.37
C ILE A 243 19.00 -3.16 17.34
N SER A 244 20.30 -2.86 17.51
CA SER A 244 21.33 -3.23 16.54
C SER A 244 21.50 -4.75 16.35
N LYS A 245 21.33 -5.55 17.41
CA LYS A 245 21.40 -7.00 17.31
C LYS A 245 20.12 -7.57 16.68
N THR A 246 18.96 -7.00 17.00
CA THR A 246 17.66 -7.47 16.51
C THR A 246 17.50 -7.29 15.03
N LEU A 247 17.99 -6.19 14.46
CA LEU A 247 17.87 -5.88 13.03
C LEU A 247 18.32 -7.03 12.10
N PHE A 248 19.43 -7.71 12.44
CA PHE A 248 19.98 -8.81 11.63
C PHE A 248 19.61 -10.19 12.15
N THR A 249 19.34 -10.31 13.46
CA THR A 249 19.04 -11.63 14.07
C THR A 249 17.72 -12.21 13.58
N LEU A 250 16.76 -11.36 13.19
CA LEU A 250 15.47 -11.77 12.66
C LEU A 250 15.59 -12.61 11.39
N PHE A 251 16.63 -12.37 10.58
CA PHE A 251 16.86 -13.18 9.36
C PHE A 251 17.21 -14.66 9.65
N LYS A 252 17.49 -15.04 10.89
CA LYS A 252 17.63 -16.45 11.28
C LYS A 252 16.28 -17.20 11.17
N TYR A 253 15.16 -16.54 11.44
CA TYR A 253 13.85 -17.16 11.40
C TYR A 253 13.36 -17.38 9.96
N ARG A 254 13.05 -18.64 9.62
CA ARG A 254 12.61 -19.05 8.29
C ARG A 254 11.35 -18.31 7.83
N ASN A 255 10.34 -18.20 8.70
CA ASN A 255 9.08 -17.54 8.38
C ASN A 255 9.23 -16.02 8.24
N TYR A 256 10.17 -15.40 8.97
CA TYR A 256 10.54 -14.00 8.76
C TYR A 256 11.09 -13.78 7.36
N ARG A 257 12.05 -14.62 6.92
CA ARG A 257 12.58 -14.54 5.55
C ARG A 257 11.51 -14.73 4.49
N ALA A 258 10.60 -15.70 4.68
CA ALA A 258 9.49 -15.93 3.78
C ALA A 258 8.64 -14.67 3.59
N TYR A 259 8.27 -14.02 4.68
CA TYR A 259 7.51 -12.77 4.65
C TYR A 259 8.26 -11.65 3.90
N GLN A 260 9.55 -11.45 4.19
CA GLN A 260 10.34 -10.41 3.54
C GLN A 260 10.52 -10.68 2.04
N TYR A 261 10.76 -11.92 1.65
CA TYR A 261 10.84 -12.29 0.22
C TYR A 261 9.52 -12.03 -0.50
N MET A 262 8.37 -12.31 0.13
CA MET A 262 7.06 -11.96 -0.42
C MET A 262 6.90 -10.45 -0.61
N ALA A 263 7.34 -9.65 0.36
CA ALA A 263 7.30 -8.20 0.28
C ALA A 263 8.19 -7.66 -0.87
N TRP A 264 9.38 -8.22 -1.06
CA TRP A 264 10.29 -7.83 -2.14
C TRP A 264 9.77 -8.23 -3.52
N VAL A 265 9.23 -9.43 -3.64
CA VAL A 265 8.62 -9.93 -4.89
C VAL A 265 7.40 -9.08 -5.30
N ASN A 266 6.74 -8.44 -4.34
CA ASN A 266 5.63 -7.53 -4.64
C ASN A 266 6.04 -6.34 -5.54
N ASN A 267 7.31 -5.97 -5.57
CA ASN A 267 7.82 -4.89 -6.43
C ASN A 267 7.78 -5.22 -7.93
N PHE A 268 7.65 -6.49 -8.31
CA PHE A 268 7.41 -6.86 -9.72
C PHE A 268 6.03 -6.42 -10.20
N ALA A 269 5.06 -6.21 -9.30
CA ALA A 269 3.74 -5.72 -9.65
C ALA A 269 3.76 -4.22 -9.94
N VAL A 270 3.86 -3.84 -11.22
CA VAL A 270 3.90 -2.44 -11.69
C VAL A 270 2.55 -1.93 -12.20
N LEU A 271 1.47 -2.46 -11.67
CA LEU A 271 0.09 -2.22 -12.14
C LEU A 271 -0.24 -0.73 -12.33
N GLY A 272 -0.01 0.09 -11.32
CA GLY A 272 -0.42 1.49 -11.34
C GLY A 272 0.24 2.30 -12.47
N LYS A 273 1.53 2.13 -12.70
CA LYS A 273 2.25 2.86 -13.75
C LYS A 273 1.87 2.38 -15.15
N MET A 274 1.81 1.06 -15.35
CA MET A 274 1.48 0.51 -16.65
C MET A 274 0.02 0.73 -17.04
N SER A 275 -0.93 0.69 -16.09
CA SER A 275 -2.33 1.04 -16.37
C SER A 275 -2.51 2.51 -16.73
N THR A 276 -1.81 3.42 -16.03
CA THR A 276 -1.84 4.85 -16.35
C THR A 276 -1.24 5.13 -17.73
N LEU A 277 -0.15 4.45 -18.09
CA LEU A 277 0.48 4.57 -19.39
C LEU A 277 -0.42 4.04 -20.50
N LEU A 278 -1.04 2.87 -20.31
CA LEU A 278 -2.01 2.30 -21.24
C LEU A 278 -3.19 3.24 -21.43
N ALA A 279 -3.73 3.80 -20.35
CA ALA A 279 -4.81 4.77 -20.42
C ALA A 279 -4.42 6.05 -21.20
N ALA A 280 -3.21 6.56 -20.96
CA ALA A 280 -2.73 7.78 -21.62
C ALA A 280 -2.69 7.67 -23.14
N ILE A 281 -2.33 6.50 -23.67
CA ILE A 281 -2.24 6.26 -25.13
C ILE A 281 -3.54 5.73 -25.75
N THR A 282 -4.50 5.26 -24.95
CA THR A 282 -5.74 4.67 -25.46
C THR A 282 -6.95 5.62 -25.34
N VAL A 283 -7.25 6.05 -24.13
CA VAL A 283 -8.43 6.89 -23.82
C VAL A 283 -8.07 8.33 -23.42
N GLY A 284 -6.80 8.60 -23.22
CA GLY A 284 -6.28 9.86 -22.69
C GLY A 284 -6.13 9.85 -21.17
N SER A 285 -5.15 10.62 -20.67
CA SER A 285 -4.81 10.67 -19.23
C SER A 285 -5.95 11.18 -18.35
N SER A 286 -6.79 12.11 -18.84
CA SER A 286 -7.97 12.60 -18.12
C SER A 286 -9.05 11.53 -17.93
N LYS A 287 -9.14 10.56 -18.85
CA LYS A 287 -10.11 9.46 -18.84
C LYS A 287 -9.57 8.17 -18.27
N ASN A 288 -8.41 8.19 -17.60
CA ASN A 288 -7.78 7.03 -16.98
C ASN A 288 -8.74 6.23 -16.08
N LEU A 289 -9.65 6.93 -15.38
CA LEU A 289 -10.66 6.28 -14.54
C LEU A 289 -11.50 5.28 -15.33
N LEU A 290 -11.85 5.56 -16.56
CA LEU A 290 -12.70 4.68 -17.39
C LEU A 290 -12.01 3.34 -17.68
N LEU A 291 -10.71 3.35 -17.97
CA LEU A 291 -9.95 2.13 -18.24
C LEU A 291 -9.72 1.33 -16.95
N THR A 292 -9.46 2.00 -15.83
CA THR A 292 -9.14 1.35 -14.55
C THR A 292 -10.36 0.94 -13.74
N LEU A 293 -11.55 1.46 -14.04
CA LEU A 293 -12.80 1.19 -13.32
C LEU A 293 -13.13 -0.30 -13.21
N PRO A 294 -13.04 -1.14 -14.26
CA PRO A 294 -13.36 -2.57 -14.15
C PRO A 294 -12.46 -3.28 -13.14
N THR A 295 -11.15 -3.03 -13.14
CA THR A 295 -10.25 -3.62 -12.15
C THR A 295 -10.51 -3.09 -10.75
N ALA A 296 -10.83 -1.80 -10.59
CA ALA A 296 -11.16 -1.22 -9.29
C ALA A 296 -12.43 -1.85 -8.70
N VAL A 297 -13.49 -1.96 -9.49
CA VAL A 297 -14.74 -2.64 -9.07
C VAL A 297 -14.47 -4.12 -8.79
N GLY A 298 -13.71 -4.81 -9.66
CA GLY A 298 -13.29 -6.19 -9.45
C GLY A 298 -12.54 -6.38 -8.13
N THR A 299 -11.63 -5.47 -7.81
CA THR A 299 -10.86 -5.49 -6.55
C THR A 299 -11.78 -5.35 -5.32
N VAL A 300 -12.77 -4.46 -5.37
CA VAL A 300 -13.76 -4.34 -4.28
C VAL A 300 -14.57 -5.63 -4.13
N VAL A 301 -15.04 -6.21 -5.23
CA VAL A 301 -15.76 -7.51 -5.22
C VAL A 301 -14.85 -8.61 -4.65
N GLY A 302 -13.58 -8.67 -5.06
CA GLY A 302 -12.58 -9.60 -4.53
C GLY A 302 -12.39 -9.47 -3.02
N ASN A 303 -12.37 -8.25 -2.48
CA ASN A 303 -12.31 -8.00 -1.04
C ASN A 303 -13.55 -8.53 -0.30
N VAL A 304 -14.75 -8.31 -0.86
CA VAL A 304 -16.00 -8.83 -0.28
C VAL A 304 -16.01 -10.37 -0.29
N ILE A 305 -15.57 -10.99 -1.37
CA ILE A 305 -15.41 -12.44 -1.47
C ILE A 305 -14.43 -12.94 -0.42
N THR A 306 -13.26 -12.28 -0.29
CA THR A 306 -12.24 -12.66 0.70
C THR A 306 -12.75 -12.56 2.12
N THR A 307 -13.55 -11.54 2.44
CA THR A 307 -14.17 -11.39 3.76
C THR A 307 -15.04 -12.59 4.12
N LYS A 308 -15.74 -13.17 3.15
CA LYS A 308 -16.53 -14.41 3.33
C LYS A 308 -15.65 -15.65 3.39
N LEU A 309 -14.65 -15.76 2.50
CA LEU A 309 -13.76 -16.91 2.42
C LEU A 309 -12.81 -17.00 3.64
N SER A 310 -12.38 -15.89 4.21
CA SER A 310 -11.51 -15.84 5.39
C SER A 310 -12.16 -16.41 6.67
N LYS A 311 -13.49 -16.60 6.68
CA LYS A 311 -14.18 -17.33 7.74
C LYS A 311 -13.94 -18.84 7.67
N LYS A 312 -13.62 -19.38 6.49
CA LYS A 312 -13.45 -20.82 6.24
C LYS A 312 -12.01 -21.21 5.94
N TYR A 313 -11.27 -20.34 5.29
CA TYR A 313 -9.91 -20.59 4.82
C TYR A 313 -8.90 -19.66 5.50
N GLU A 314 -7.71 -20.17 5.77
CA GLU A 314 -6.59 -19.37 6.26
C GLU A 314 -6.06 -18.42 5.17
N PRO A 315 -5.53 -17.23 5.54
CA PRO A 315 -4.96 -16.28 4.58
C PRO A 315 -3.87 -16.89 3.70
N THR A 316 -3.04 -17.77 4.25
CA THR A 316 -1.96 -18.45 3.52
C THR A 316 -2.50 -19.34 2.41
N LYS A 317 -3.65 -20.03 2.63
CA LYS A 317 -4.30 -20.86 1.59
C LYS A 317 -4.85 -20.00 0.47
N LEU A 318 -5.46 -18.85 0.79
CA LEU A 318 -5.98 -17.91 -0.20
C LEU A 318 -4.85 -17.31 -1.03
N LEU A 319 -3.74 -16.90 -0.39
CA LEU A 319 -2.54 -16.39 -1.08
C LEU A 319 -1.89 -17.44 -2.00
N LYS A 320 -1.82 -18.70 -1.57
CA LYS A 320 -1.33 -19.80 -2.43
C LYS A 320 -2.22 -20.01 -3.66
N PHE A 321 -3.53 -19.79 -3.53
CA PHE A 321 -4.47 -19.89 -4.65
C PHE A 321 -4.37 -18.70 -5.63
N CYS A 322 -3.97 -17.51 -5.16
CA CYS A 322 -3.84 -16.32 -6.01
C CYS A 322 -2.79 -16.49 -7.13
N GLY A 323 -1.75 -17.31 -6.93
CA GLY A 323 -0.76 -17.59 -7.95
C GLY A 323 -1.36 -18.22 -9.21
N PRO A 324 -1.94 -19.44 -9.14
CA PRO A 324 -2.63 -20.07 -10.27
C PRO A 324 -3.76 -19.23 -10.84
N TYR A 325 -4.57 -18.58 -9.99
CA TYR A 325 -5.66 -17.73 -10.45
C TYR A 325 -5.17 -16.57 -11.32
N SER A 326 -4.13 -15.84 -10.88
CA SER A 326 -3.58 -14.73 -11.65
C SER A 326 -2.97 -15.19 -12.97
N LEU A 327 -2.34 -16.37 -13.00
CA LEU A 327 -1.79 -16.96 -14.24
C LEU A 327 -2.90 -17.23 -15.25
N VAL A 328 -4.01 -17.84 -14.83
CA VAL A 328 -5.14 -18.17 -15.71
C VAL A 328 -5.86 -16.91 -16.16
N SER A 329 -6.23 -16.01 -15.24
CA SER A 329 -6.99 -14.79 -15.58
C SER A 329 -6.20 -13.83 -16.46
N ALA A 330 -4.92 -13.61 -16.17
CA ALA A 330 -4.04 -12.79 -16.99
C ALA A 330 -3.75 -13.45 -18.35
N GLY A 331 -3.54 -14.77 -18.38
CA GLY A 331 -3.30 -15.51 -19.61
C GLY A 331 -4.47 -15.45 -20.58
N ILE A 332 -5.71 -15.62 -20.09
CA ILE A 332 -6.93 -15.52 -20.92
C ILE A 332 -7.08 -14.08 -21.42
N LEU A 333 -6.94 -13.08 -20.55
CA LEU A 333 -7.07 -11.68 -20.94
C LEU A 333 -6.04 -11.32 -22.02
N PHE A 334 -4.77 -11.70 -21.83
CA PHE A 334 -3.72 -11.43 -22.80
C PHE A 334 -3.97 -12.15 -24.14
N ALA A 335 -4.40 -13.41 -24.11
CA ALA A 335 -4.70 -14.19 -25.32
C ALA A 335 -5.83 -13.58 -26.15
N ILE A 336 -6.90 -13.08 -25.49
CA ILE A 336 -8.00 -12.39 -26.16
C ILE A 336 -7.50 -11.11 -26.81
N CYS A 337 -6.80 -10.23 -26.08
CA CYS A 337 -6.28 -8.99 -26.61
C CYS A 337 -5.26 -9.22 -27.74
N PHE A 338 -4.43 -10.27 -27.64
CA PHE A 338 -3.50 -10.65 -28.67
C PHE A 338 -4.20 -11.09 -29.95
N ALA A 339 -5.26 -11.92 -29.83
CA ALA A 339 -6.06 -12.37 -30.99
C ALA A 339 -6.75 -11.17 -31.66
N GLU A 340 -7.36 -10.28 -30.88
CA GLU A 340 -8.01 -9.07 -31.43
C GLU A 340 -7.03 -8.14 -32.12
N ALA A 341 -5.85 -7.89 -31.52
CA ALA A 341 -4.83 -7.06 -32.13
C ALA A 341 -4.28 -7.66 -33.44
N LYS A 342 -4.15 -9.00 -33.53
CA LYS A 342 -3.75 -9.69 -34.78
C LYS A 342 -4.80 -9.57 -35.87
N MET A 343 -6.07 -9.42 -35.52
CA MET A 343 -7.16 -9.13 -36.45
C MET A 343 -7.27 -7.64 -36.80
N GLY A 344 -6.39 -6.79 -36.27
CA GLY A 344 -6.43 -5.34 -36.46
C GLY A 344 -7.55 -4.64 -35.65
N LEU A 345 -8.12 -5.33 -34.67
CA LEU A 345 -9.22 -4.81 -33.85
C LEU A 345 -8.66 -4.15 -32.58
N MET A 346 -9.26 -3.04 -32.18
CA MET A 346 -8.94 -2.36 -30.92
C MET A 346 -9.62 -3.04 -29.75
N PHE A 347 -8.89 -3.74 -28.86
CA PHE A 347 -9.44 -4.48 -27.72
C PHE A 347 -9.99 -3.61 -26.59
N PHE A 348 -9.80 -2.30 -26.60
CA PHE A 348 -10.29 -1.34 -25.60
C PHE A 348 -11.41 -0.41 -26.11
N SER A 349 -11.83 -0.56 -27.37
CA SER A 349 -12.91 0.25 -27.96
C SER A 349 -13.79 -0.59 -28.89
N GLY A 350 -15.03 -0.15 -29.11
CA GLY A 350 -16.01 -0.87 -29.91
C GLY A 350 -16.64 -2.06 -29.15
N TRP A 351 -17.37 -2.91 -29.87
CA TRP A 351 -18.07 -4.08 -29.30
C TRP A 351 -17.11 -5.12 -28.66
N ASN A 352 -15.91 -5.24 -29.20
CA ASN A 352 -14.91 -6.19 -28.74
C ASN A 352 -14.39 -5.83 -27.32
N SER A 353 -14.41 -4.56 -26.96
CA SER A 353 -13.95 -4.09 -25.64
C SER A 353 -14.71 -4.74 -24.47
N ILE A 354 -15.90 -5.29 -24.70
CA ILE A 354 -16.66 -6.03 -23.67
C ILE A 354 -15.83 -7.18 -23.12
N PHE A 355 -15.14 -7.95 -23.97
CA PHE A 355 -14.28 -9.04 -23.53
C PHE A 355 -13.11 -8.55 -22.70
N PHE A 356 -12.43 -7.48 -23.17
CA PHE A 356 -11.37 -6.84 -22.42
C PHE A 356 -11.85 -6.42 -21.01
N TYR A 357 -12.95 -5.67 -20.91
CA TYR A 357 -13.45 -5.16 -19.64
C TYR A 357 -13.93 -6.25 -18.69
N VAL A 358 -14.59 -7.31 -19.20
CA VAL A 358 -15.02 -8.45 -18.39
C VAL A 358 -13.83 -9.21 -17.81
N PHE A 359 -12.83 -9.56 -18.62
CA PHE A 359 -11.66 -10.28 -18.13
C PHE A 359 -10.74 -9.40 -17.29
N TYR A 360 -10.70 -8.10 -17.56
CA TYR A 360 -9.98 -7.14 -16.74
C TYR A 360 -10.64 -6.93 -15.36
N PHE A 361 -11.97 -7.01 -15.30
CA PHE A 361 -12.72 -7.09 -14.04
C PHE A 361 -12.39 -8.39 -13.28
N LEU A 362 -12.41 -9.55 -13.93
CA LEU A 362 -12.05 -10.83 -13.28
C LEU A 362 -10.61 -10.81 -12.76
N PHE A 363 -9.70 -10.27 -13.52
CA PHE A 363 -8.32 -10.04 -13.06
C PHE A 363 -8.30 -9.15 -11.81
N GLY A 364 -9.11 -8.09 -11.78
CA GLY A 364 -9.31 -7.22 -10.60
C GLY A 364 -9.84 -7.96 -9.38
N VAL A 365 -10.75 -8.92 -9.55
CA VAL A 365 -11.22 -9.77 -8.43
C VAL A 365 -10.05 -10.50 -7.78
N GLY A 366 -9.13 -11.05 -8.58
CA GLY A 366 -7.91 -11.67 -8.07
C GLY A 366 -7.02 -10.71 -7.29
N ILE A 367 -6.92 -9.44 -7.72
CA ILE A 367 -6.19 -8.39 -7.00
C ILE A 367 -6.79 -8.20 -5.60
N GLY A 368 -8.11 -8.05 -5.50
CA GLY A 368 -8.79 -7.87 -4.22
C GLY A 368 -8.61 -9.06 -3.27
N VAL A 369 -8.74 -10.28 -3.79
CA VAL A 369 -8.50 -11.50 -2.98
C VAL A 369 -7.08 -11.52 -2.44
N GLN A 370 -6.09 -11.21 -3.27
CA GLN A 370 -4.68 -11.21 -2.88
C GLN A 370 -4.38 -10.13 -1.84
N GLU A 371 -4.82 -8.90 -2.04
CA GLU A 371 -4.49 -7.78 -1.17
C GLU A 371 -5.10 -7.90 0.21
N LEU A 372 -6.39 -8.27 0.32
CA LEU A 372 -7.01 -8.46 1.62
C LEU A 372 -6.47 -9.69 2.34
N SER A 373 -6.18 -10.79 1.62
CA SER A 373 -5.53 -11.96 2.21
C SER A 373 -4.13 -11.63 2.72
N ASN A 374 -3.38 -10.79 2.00
CA ASN A 374 -2.06 -10.31 2.44
C ASN A 374 -2.18 -9.41 3.67
N SER A 375 -3.20 -8.56 3.76
CA SER A 375 -3.49 -7.75 4.94
C SER A 375 -3.80 -8.61 6.18
N HIS A 376 -4.60 -9.68 6.03
CA HIS A 376 -4.86 -10.64 7.09
C HIS A 376 -3.59 -11.43 7.48
N PHE A 377 -2.78 -11.81 6.51
CA PHE A 377 -1.50 -12.50 6.74
C PHE A 377 -0.50 -11.62 7.50
N ASN A 378 -0.45 -10.31 7.22
CA ASN A 378 0.39 -9.36 7.95
C ASN A 378 0.07 -9.35 9.46
N VAL A 379 -1.22 -9.40 9.82
CA VAL A 379 -1.64 -9.46 11.22
C VAL A 379 -1.11 -10.73 11.91
N GLU A 380 -1.24 -11.89 11.26
CA GLU A 380 -0.75 -13.17 11.78
C GLU A 380 0.78 -13.20 11.86
N TYR A 381 1.46 -12.55 10.93
CA TYR A 381 2.91 -12.43 10.92
C TYR A 381 3.44 -11.61 12.10
N TYR A 382 2.79 -10.51 12.50
CA TYR A 382 3.19 -9.75 13.68
C TYR A 382 2.99 -10.53 14.97
N ASP A 383 1.92 -11.32 15.07
CA ASP A 383 1.71 -12.23 16.18
C ASP A 383 2.80 -13.33 16.21
N TYR A 384 3.21 -13.88 15.06
CA TYR A 384 4.33 -14.79 14.95
C TYR A 384 5.65 -14.18 15.46
N LEU A 385 5.94 -12.93 15.09
CA LEU A 385 7.15 -12.25 15.58
C LEU A 385 7.12 -12.06 17.09
N GLU A 386 5.98 -11.65 17.67
CA GLU A 386 5.83 -11.52 19.11
C GLU A 386 6.09 -12.88 19.81
N TRP A 387 5.57 -13.97 19.25
CA TRP A 387 5.78 -15.33 19.78
C TRP A 387 7.26 -15.74 19.76
N GLN A 388 7.99 -15.44 18.69
CA GLN A 388 9.39 -15.82 18.53
C GLN A 388 10.37 -14.93 19.33
N THR A 389 10.06 -13.66 19.50
CA THR A 389 10.99 -12.70 20.11
C THR A 389 10.63 -12.32 21.54
N GLY A 390 9.41 -12.63 21.97
CA GLY A 390 8.87 -12.17 23.25
C GLY A 390 8.50 -10.70 23.30
N ASP A 391 8.72 -9.95 22.20
CA ASP A 391 8.53 -8.50 22.14
C ASP A 391 7.74 -8.07 20.90
N ARG A 392 7.06 -6.94 21.01
CA ARG A 392 6.40 -6.27 19.88
C ARG A 392 7.39 -5.36 19.17
N ILE A 393 7.88 -5.82 18.03
CA ILE A 393 8.97 -5.16 17.27
C ILE A 393 8.54 -4.65 15.88
N GLU A 394 7.24 -4.33 15.69
CA GLU A 394 6.68 -3.93 14.41
C GLU A 394 7.42 -2.76 13.75
N ALA A 395 7.88 -1.80 14.54
CA ALA A 395 8.59 -0.63 14.02
C ALA A 395 10.02 -0.95 13.58
N ILE A 396 10.66 -1.95 14.18
CA ILE A 396 12.07 -2.28 13.93
C ILE A 396 12.22 -3.35 12.86
N GLN A 397 11.33 -4.34 12.84
CA GLN A 397 11.45 -5.53 12.00
C GLN A 397 11.50 -5.22 10.50
N GLY A 398 10.92 -4.09 10.08
CA GLY A 398 10.86 -3.66 8.68
C GLY A 398 12.00 -2.74 8.24
N VAL A 399 12.92 -2.33 9.12
CA VAL A 399 13.94 -1.31 8.80
C VAL A 399 14.95 -1.84 7.76
N VAL A 400 15.62 -2.97 8.03
CA VAL A 400 16.58 -3.55 7.09
C VAL A 400 15.91 -4.05 5.81
N PRO A 401 14.78 -4.80 5.89
CA PRO A 401 14.03 -5.13 4.69
C PRO A 401 13.54 -3.92 3.89
N GLY A 402 13.20 -2.83 4.58
CA GLY A 402 12.82 -1.56 3.95
C GLY A 402 13.94 -0.95 3.13
N TRP A 403 15.19 -1.02 3.57
CA TRP A 403 16.34 -0.58 2.77
C TRP A 403 16.50 -1.40 1.50
N ILE A 404 16.39 -2.73 1.61
CA ILE A 404 16.46 -3.63 0.46
C ILE A 404 15.29 -3.34 -0.50
N ASN A 405 14.08 -3.16 0.05
CA ASN A 405 12.91 -2.81 -0.73
C ASN A 405 13.08 -1.47 -1.48
N THR A 406 13.69 -0.48 -0.84
CA THR A 406 14.03 0.81 -1.47
C THR A 406 15.01 0.63 -2.63
N ALA A 407 16.05 -0.20 -2.45
CA ALA A 407 17.01 -0.51 -3.53
C ALA A 407 16.34 -1.22 -4.71
N ILE A 408 15.46 -2.19 -4.45
CA ILE A 408 14.68 -2.89 -5.50
C ILE A 408 13.76 -1.91 -6.22
N ASN A 409 13.05 -1.06 -5.48
CA ASN A 409 12.21 -0.03 -6.08
C ASN A 409 13.00 0.94 -6.95
N TYR A 410 14.18 1.34 -6.51
CA TYR A 410 15.04 2.22 -7.29
C TYR A 410 15.49 1.57 -8.60
N ALA A 411 15.91 0.30 -8.55
CA ALA A 411 16.25 -0.48 -9.74
C ALA A 411 15.05 -0.61 -10.69
N ARG A 412 13.87 -0.88 -10.17
CA ARG A 412 12.62 -0.93 -10.96
C ARG A 412 12.33 0.41 -11.65
N GLU A 413 12.45 1.53 -10.93
CA GLU A 413 12.22 2.87 -11.48
C GLU A 413 13.20 3.23 -12.60
N LEU A 414 14.42 2.70 -12.57
CA LEU A 414 15.38 2.83 -13.64
C LEU A 414 15.02 1.97 -14.87
N ILE A 415 14.50 0.77 -14.67
CA ILE A 415 14.19 -0.18 -15.75
C ILE A 415 12.93 0.25 -16.53
N ILE A 416 11.90 0.79 -15.85
CA ILE A 416 10.62 1.13 -16.47
C ILE A 416 10.77 2.09 -17.67
N PRO A 417 11.54 3.18 -17.65
CA PRO A 417 11.71 4.07 -18.79
C PRO A 417 12.32 3.36 -20.03
N PHE A 418 13.27 2.44 -19.81
CA PHE A 418 13.83 1.65 -20.91
C PHE A 418 12.81 0.69 -21.50
N MET A 419 11.98 0.06 -20.68
CA MET A 419 10.88 -0.78 -21.15
C MET A 419 9.90 0.04 -21.98
N ILE A 420 9.54 1.24 -21.52
CA ILE A 420 8.63 2.14 -22.22
C ILE A 420 9.20 2.59 -23.56
N ALA A 421 10.48 2.97 -23.59
CA ALA A 421 11.16 3.36 -24.84
C ALA A 421 11.26 2.18 -25.83
N TRP A 422 11.56 0.98 -25.34
CA TRP A 422 11.65 -0.24 -26.16
C TRP A 422 10.30 -0.60 -26.82
N VAL A 423 9.18 -0.30 -26.16
CA VAL A 423 7.82 -0.55 -26.70
C VAL A 423 7.40 0.47 -27.75
N GLY A 424 8.21 1.50 -28.01
CA GLY A 424 7.91 2.54 -29.00
C GLY A 424 6.96 3.63 -28.51
N TYR A 425 6.90 3.83 -27.18
CA TYR A 425 6.16 4.96 -26.60
C TYR A 425 6.90 6.27 -26.88
N GLU A 426 6.22 7.24 -27.46
CA GLU A 426 6.73 8.60 -27.68
C GLU A 426 5.85 9.61 -26.92
N SER A 427 6.49 10.58 -26.25
CA SER A 427 5.78 11.72 -25.68
C SER A 427 5.39 12.69 -26.81
N SER A 428 4.14 13.11 -26.84
CA SER A 428 3.67 14.12 -27.80
C SER A 428 3.95 15.52 -27.27
N ASN A 429 4.64 16.35 -28.08
CA ASN A 429 4.80 17.77 -27.79
C ASN A 429 3.54 18.60 -28.16
N GLU A 430 2.58 18.01 -28.86
CA GLU A 430 1.41 18.70 -29.43
C GLU A 430 0.11 18.50 -28.64
N GLY A 431 0.16 18.00 -27.42
CA GLY A 431 -1.01 17.91 -26.52
C GLY A 431 -2.02 16.80 -26.82
N ASN A 432 -1.95 16.10 -27.96
CA ASN A 432 -2.86 15.00 -28.29
C ASN A 432 -2.12 13.66 -28.48
N LEU A 433 -1.63 13.12 -27.36
CA LEU A 433 -0.88 11.87 -27.34
C LEU A 433 -1.65 10.69 -27.97
N VAL A 434 -2.98 10.62 -27.74
CA VAL A 434 -3.81 9.52 -28.26
C VAL A 434 -3.79 9.51 -29.80
N ALA A 435 -4.03 10.65 -30.44
CA ALA A 435 -4.02 10.74 -31.89
C ALA A 435 -2.63 10.44 -32.49
N THR A 436 -1.57 10.97 -31.86
CA THR A 436 -0.17 10.72 -32.27
C THR A 436 0.15 9.23 -32.22
N MET A 437 -0.25 8.53 -31.16
CA MET A 437 0.03 7.10 -31.01
C MET A 437 -0.85 6.24 -31.93
N GLN A 438 -2.12 6.58 -32.11
CA GLN A 438 -3.04 5.85 -33.00
C GLN A 438 -2.63 5.95 -34.48
N ALA A 439 -1.93 7.00 -34.88
CA ALA A 439 -1.40 7.15 -36.23
C ALA A 439 -0.21 6.21 -36.57
N LYS A 440 0.38 5.56 -35.55
CA LYS A 440 1.51 4.64 -35.75
C LYS A 440 1.05 3.27 -36.22
N PRO A 441 1.76 2.66 -37.18
CA PRO A 441 1.40 1.32 -37.68
C PRO A 441 1.49 0.24 -36.58
N ASP A 442 2.38 0.41 -35.60
CA ASP A 442 2.62 -0.55 -34.50
C ASP A 442 1.82 -0.24 -33.22
N TYR A 443 0.85 0.66 -33.28
CA TYR A 443 0.07 1.12 -32.12
C TYR A 443 -0.52 -0.03 -31.29
N LEU A 444 -1.18 -1.00 -31.94
CA LEU A 444 -1.78 -2.15 -31.25
C LEU A 444 -0.73 -3.05 -30.58
N ASN A 445 0.43 -3.24 -31.21
CA ASN A 445 1.54 -3.96 -30.62
C ASN A 445 2.08 -3.24 -29.37
N THR A 446 2.22 -1.92 -29.44
CA THR A 446 2.60 -1.08 -28.28
C THR A 446 1.63 -1.27 -27.12
N CYS A 447 0.32 -1.18 -27.37
CA CYS A 447 -0.71 -1.42 -26.34
C CYS A 447 -0.63 -2.84 -25.76
N LEU A 448 -0.41 -3.86 -26.59
CA LEU A 448 -0.23 -5.24 -26.15
C LEU A 448 1.00 -5.44 -25.25
N TRP A 449 2.13 -4.83 -25.59
CA TRP A 449 3.33 -4.94 -24.78
C TRP A 449 3.15 -4.28 -23.41
N ILE A 450 2.54 -3.09 -23.37
CA ILE A 450 2.27 -2.40 -22.11
C ILE A 450 1.31 -3.24 -21.25
N LEU A 451 0.25 -3.79 -21.84
CA LEU A 451 -0.66 -4.72 -21.17
C LEU A 451 0.06 -5.98 -20.71
N GLY A 452 0.92 -6.55 -21.57
CA GLY A 452 1.73 -7.72 -21.26
C GLY A 452 2.63 -7.50 -20.03
N PHE A 453 3.34 -6.38 -19.95
CA PHE A 453 4.17 -6.04 -18.79
C PHE A 453 3.34 -5.86 -17.52
N LEU A 454 2.18 -5.23 -17.63
CA LEU A 454 1.23 -5.08 -16.51
C LEU A 454 0.81 -6.45 -15.96
N LEU A 455 0.34 -7.33 -16.83
CA LEU A 455 -0.17 -8.65 -16.46
C LEU A 455 0.93 -9.58 -16.00
N PHE A 456 2.07 -9.60 -16.71
CA PHE A 456 3.22 -10.44 -16.39
C PHE A 456 3.82 -10.10 -15.03
N GLY A 457 4.09 -8.82 -14.76
CA GLY A 457 4.70 -8.40 -13.49
C GLY A 457 3.84 -8.78 -12.29
N TYR A 458 2.52 -8.55 -12.37
CA TYR A 458 1.59 -8.93 -11.31
C TYR A 458 1.48 -10.45 -11.13
N THR A 459 1.36 -11.19 -12.23
CA THR A 459 1.26 -12.66 -12.22
C THR A 459 2.52 -13.29 -11.65
N LEU A 460 3.70 -12.84 -12.10
CA LEU A 460 5.00 -13.29 -11.60
C LEU A 460 5.10 -13.07 -10.08
N SER A 461 4.70 -11.89 -9.60
CA SER A 461 4.66 -11.59 -8.17
C SER A 461 3.82 -12.62 -7.40
N ASN A 462 2.60 -12.92 -7.87
CA ASN A 462 1.70 -13.84 -7.16
C ASN A 462 2.14 -15.30 -7.22
N VAL A 463 2.69 -15.74 -8.35
CA VAL A 463 3.25 -17.09 -8.48
C VAL A 463 4.43 -17.28 -7.55
N LEU A 464 5.36 -16.31 -7.51
CA LEU A 464 6.52 -16.38 -6.61
C LEU A 464 6.09 -16.34 -5.14
N LYS A 465 5.11 -15.51 -4.76
CA LYS A 465 4.54 -15.51 -3.40
C LYS A 465 3.95 -16.88 -3.04
N ALA A 466 3.20 -17.50 -3.94
CA ALA A 466 2.62 -18.83 -3.72
C ALA A 466 3.72 -19.90 -3.51
N ILE A 467 4.80 -19.84 -4.30
CA ILE A 467 5.96 -20.74 -4.16
C ILE A 467 6.66 -20.52 -2.80
N ILE A 468 6.95 -19.26 -2.43
CA ILE A 468 7.57 -18.91 -1.15
C ILE A 468 6.74 -19.42 0.02
N LEU A 469 5.42 -19.19 0.00
CA LEU A 469 4.52 -19.70 1.05
C LEU A 469 4.48 -21.22 1.12
N LYS A 470 4.53 -21.90 -0.02
CA LYS A 470 4.53 -23.36 -0.04
C LYS A 470 5.85 -23.97 0.46
N THR A 471 6.98 -23.32 0.15
CA THR A 471 8.32 -23.88 0.42
C THR A 471 8.91 -23.42 1.74
N MET A 472 8.61 -22.19 2.18
CA MET A 472 9.31 -21.58 3.32
C MET A 472 8.43 -21.32 4.54
N TYR A 473 7.10 -21.17 4.39
CA TYR A 473 6.21 -20.84 5.51
C TYR A 473 5.59 -22.09 6.11
N ASN A 474 5.65 -22.24 7.45
CA ASN A 474 5.18 -23.44 8.17
C ASN A 474 4.26 -23.14 9.38
N VAL A 475 3.83 -21.90 9.59
CA VAL A 475 2.91 -21.57 10.69
C VAL A 475 1.46 -21.72 10.22
N GLU A 476 1.02 -22.97 10.10
CA GLU A 476 -0.33 -23.34 9.67
C GLU A 476 -0.90 -24.41 10.62
N GLY A 477 -2.23 -24.55 10.68
CA GLY A 477 -2.92 -25.62 11.41
C GLY A 477 -2.57 -25.65 12.91
N GLU A 478 -2.05 -26.79 13.38
CA GLU A 478 -1.74 -27.04 14.80
C GLU A 478 -0.63 -26.11 15.34
N THR A 479 0.40 -25.84 14.53
CA THR A 479 1.48 -24.92 14.92
C THR A 479 0.94 -23.53 15.22
N LYS A 480 -0.02 -23.06 14.42
CA LYS A 480 -0.70 -21.79 14.61
C LYS A 480 -1.56 -21.78 15.89
N ALA A 481 -2.27 -22.90 16.18
CA ALA A 481 -3.05 -23.02 17.39
C ALA A 481 -2.17 -22.93 18.64
N ASN A 482 -1.03 -23.62 18.64
CA ASN A 482 -0.07 -23.58 19.73
C ASN A 482 0.54 -22.19 19.91
N MET A 483 0.89 -21.52 18.81
CA MET A 483 1.35 -20.14 18.84
C MET A 483 0.36 -19.19 19.56
N TYR A 484 -0.94 -19.28 19.26
CA TYR A 484 -1.92 -18.41 19.93
C TYR A 484 -2.11 -18.75 21.41
N LYS A 485 -2.05 -20.02 21.82
CA LYS A 485 -2.07 -20.42 23.24
C LYS A 485 -0.87 -19.86 24.00
N ASP A 486 0.31 -19.99 23.42
CA ASP A 486 1.54 -19.48 24.04
C ASP A 486 1.50 -17.94 24.14
N LEU A 487 1.02 -17.25 23.08
CA LEU A 487 0.87 -15.80 23.09
C LEU A 487 -0.11 -15.32 24.17
N GLU A 488 -1.21 -16.03 24.40
CA GLU A 488 -2.15 -15.70 25.46
C GLU A 488 -1.47 -15.77 26.82
N ARG A 489 -0.78 -16.87 27.11
CA ARG A 489 0.01 -17.03 28.34
C ARG A 489 1.06 -15.92 28.52
N MET A 490 1.87 -15.67 27.49
CA MET A 490 2.90 -14.62 27.51
C MET A 490 2.32 -13.22 27.76
N ARG A 491 1.14 -12.93 27.19
CA ARG A 491 0.46 -11.64 27.38
C ARG A 491 -0.13 -11.50 28.78
N GLU A 492 -0.63 -12.59 29.38
CA GLU A 492 -1.11 -12.60 30.78
C GLU A 492 0.04 -12.42 31.77
N GLU A 493 1.16 -13.13 31.57
CA GLU A 493 2.37 -12.98 32.38
C GLU A 493 2.89 -11.53 32.34
N ARG A 494 2.93 -10.94 31.15
CA ARG A 494 3.32 -9.53 30.95
C ARG A 494 2.40 -8.55 31.67
N ARG A 495 1.09 -8.81 31.66
CA ARG A 495 0.13 -7.97 32.41
C ARG A 495 0.40 -8.01 33.90
N LYS A 496 0.66 -9.18 34.47
CA LYS A 496 1.00 -9.34 35.89
C LYS A 496 2.29 -8.60 36.22
N GLU A 497 3.35 -8.82 35.43
CA GLU A 497 4.65 -8.12 35.61
C GLU A 497 4.49 -6.59 35.55
N ASN A 498 3.71 -6.08 34.61
CA ASN A 498 3.46 -4.65 34.49
C ASN A 498 2.66 -4.09 35.69
N ALA A 499 1.67 -4.83 36.19
CA ALA A 499 0.90 -4.45 37.37
C ALA A 499 1.76 -4.42 38.64
N GLU A 500 2.65 -5.40 38.81
CA GLU A 500 3.61 -5.44 39.93
C GLU A 500 4.60 -4.26 39.87
N LEU A 501 5.11 -3.92 38.67
CA LEU A 501 5.98 -2.76 38.48
C LEU A 501 5.26 -1.43 38.76
N GLU A 502 3.97 -1.34 38.48
CA GLU A 502 3.16 -0.17 38.82
C GLU A 502 2.87 -0.05 40.32
N ALA A 503 2.69 -1.19 41.00
CA ALA A 503 2.52 -1.22 42.44
C ALA A 503 3.81 -0.84 43.19
N GLN A 504 4.98 -1.23 42.67
CA GLN A 504 6.29 -0.86 43.24
C GLN A 504 6.70 0.59 42.97
N ALA A 505 6.11 1.24 41.96
CA ALA A 505 6.41 2.64 41.58
C ALA A 505 5.52 3.66 42.29
N LYS A 506 4.49 3.22 43.00
CA LYS A 506 3.62 4.02 43.89
C LYS A 506 4.09 3.97 45.33
#